data_6cf64f0d6a3f7eba65ddb5072c2c23bc
#
_entry.id   6cf64f0d6a3f7eba65ddb5072c2c23bc
#
_cell.length_a   1.000
_cell.length_b   1.000
_cell.length_c   1.000
_cell.angle_alpha   90.00
_cell.angle_beta   90.00
_cell.angle_gamma   90.00
#
_symmetry.space_group_name_H-M   'P 1'
#
loop_
_entity.id
_entity.type
_entity.pdbx_description
1 polymer ?
#
loop_
_entity_poly.entity_id
_entity_poly.type
_entity_poly.pdbx_seq_one_letter_code
_entity_poly.pdbx_strand_id
1 'polypeptide(L)'
;MLALAAVLAVGRISGYAQNSASTSEIRMTARKYDFAPDFVRVKKGDRVKLVITALDRDHGIKIEDFHIDQKLPKGEPVTVEFVADRAGTFPFQCSQFCGLGHKRMKGALMVE
;
A
#
# COMPACT_ATOMS: atom_id res chain seq x y z
N MET A 1 -34.86 -26.61 25.66
CA MET A 1 -34.63 -26.28 25.35
C MET A 1 -34.23 -25.67 24.77
N LEU A 2 -34.12 -25.44 24.49
CA LEU A 2 -33.70 -24.93 24.00
C LEU A 2 -33.11 -24.22 23.48
N ALA A 3 -32.89 -24.01 23.49
CA ALA A 3 -32.39 -23.37 23.08
C ALA A 3 -31.91 -23.08 22.36
N LEU A 4 -31.67 -23.01 22.04
CA LEU A 4 -31.11 -22.71 21.43
C LEU A 4 -30.90 -22.08 20.61
N ALA A 5 -30.99 -21.99 20.47
CA ALA A 5 -30.78 -21.46 19.74
C ALA A 5 -30.38 -20.65 19.45
N ALA A 6 -30.21 -20.42 19.43
CA ALA A 6 -29.82 -19.70 19.09
C ALA A 6 -29.04 -19.36 18.65
N VAL A 7 -28.78 -19.44 18.64
CA VAL A 7 -28.00 -19.11 18.22
C VAL A 7 -27.75 -18.82 17.36
N LEU A 8 -27.87 -18.84 17.18
CA LEU A 8 -27.48 -18.56 16.49
C LEU A 8 -27.34 -17.82 15.91
N ALA A 9 -27.52 -17.63 15.86
CA ALA A 9 -27.49 -16.89 15.31
C ALA A 9 -26.67 -16.18 15.34
N VAL A 10 -26.39 -16.09 15.55
CA VAL A 10 -25.57 -15.52 15.48
C VAL A 10 -24.80 -15.55 14.76
N GLY A 11 -24.64 -15.85 14.74
CA GLY A 11 -23.70 -15.96 14.10
C GLY A 11 -23.60 -15.51 12.97
N ARG A 12 -24.10 -15.33 12.52
CA ARG A 12 -23.97 -14.87 11.47
C ARG A 12 -23.70 -13.71 11.43
N ILE A 13 -23.85 -13.32 12.06
CA ILE A 13 -23.52 -12.31 12.06
C ILE A 13 -22.33 -12.09 11.79
N SER A 14 -21.85 -12.69 12.04
CA SER A 14 -20.65 -12.57 11.68
C SER A 14 -20.53 -12.25 10.39
N GLY A 15 -21.34 -12.62 9.81
CA GLY A 15 -21.15 -12.46 8.56
C GLY A 15 -20.91 -11.19 8.08
N TYR A 16 -21.43 -10.16 8.52
CA TYR A 16 -21.26 -9.07 7.90
C TYR A 16 -20.13 -8.37 8.21
N ALA A 17 -19.66 -8.69 9.14
CA ALA A 17 -18.47 -8.02 9.40
C ALA A 17 -17.45 -8.30 8.38
N GLN A 18 -17.57 -9.38 7.75
CA GLN A 18 -16.61 -9.70 6.86
C GLN A 18 -16.63 -8.97 5.64
N ASN A 19 -17.50 -8.13 5.45
CA ASN A 19 -17.50 -7.32 4.27
C ASN A 19 -16.60 -6.13 4.37
N SER A 20 -15.92 -5.98 5.46
CA SER A 20 -14.97 -4.93 5.59
C SER A 20 -13.86 -5.09 4.58
N ALA A 21 -13.35 -4.01 4.08
CA ALA A 21 -12.22 -4.02 3.20
C ALA A 21 -11.05 -4.67 3.90
N SER A 22 -10.31 -5.48 3.20
CA SER A 22 -9.12 -6.08 3.76
C SER A 22 -7.99 -5.07 3.75
N THR A 23 -6.97 -5.33 4.55
CA THR A 23 -5.77 -4.53 4.60
C THR A 23 -4.66 -5.27 3.86
N SER A 24 -4.00 -4.59 2.95
CA SER A 24 -2.84 -5.11 2.26
C SER A 24 -1.61 -4.37 2.75
N GLU A 25 -0.74 -5.06 3.43
CA GLU A 25 0.51 -4.45 3.90
C GLU A 25 1.65 -4.97 3.04
N ILE A 26 2.38 -4.06 2.40
CA ILE A 26 3.47 -4.40 1.52
C ILE A 26 4.72 -3.70 2.01
N ARG A 27 5.78 -4.47 2.25
CA ARG A 27 7.07 -3.92 2.64
C ARG A 27 7.91 -3.70 1.41
N MET A 28 8.50 -2.52 1.34
CA MET A 28 9.26 -2.09 0.19
C MET A 28 10.57 -1.47 0.63
N THR A 29 11.53 -1.50 -0.27
CA THR A 29 12.76 -0.76 -0.08
C THR A 29 12.95 0.22 -1.22
N ALA A 30 13.68 1.29 -0.95
CA ALA A 30 14.04 2.28 -1.95
C ALA A 30 15.54 2.49 -1.88
N ARG A 31 16.21 2.41 -3.02
CA ARG A 31 17.64 2.70 -3.13
C ARG A 31 17.91 3.09 -4.57
N LYS A 32 19.07 3.64 -4.83
CA LYS A 32 19.43 4.06 -6.17
C LYS A 32 19.42 2.87 -7.11
N TYR A 33 18.65 2.77 -8.06
CA TYR A 33 17.62 3.70 -8.51
C TYR A 33 16.35 2.91 -8.74
N ASP A 34 15.92 2.18 -7.74
CA ASP A 34 14.73 1.37 -7.86
C ASP A 34 13.97 1.25 -6.54
N PHE A 35 12.73 0.85 -6.66
CA PHE A 35 11.91 0.38 -5.54
C PHE A 35 11.85 -1.13 -5.66
N ALA A 36 11.86 -1.82 -4.52
CA ALA A 36 11.70 -3.27 -4.50
C ALA A 36 10.64 -3.66 -3.49
N PRO A 37 9.51 -4.22 -3.93
CA PRO A 37 9.16 -4.50 -5.32
C PRO A 37 8.81 -3.22 -6.07
N ASP A 38 8.97 -3.24 -7.38
CA ASP A 38 8.61 -2.09 -8.21
C ASP A 38 7.25 -2.28 -8.87
N PHE A 39 6.60 -3.39 -8.63
CA PHE A 39 5.24 -3.65 -9.10
C PHE A 39 4.44 -4.24 -7.96
N VAL A 40 3.38 -3.55 -7.57
CA VAL A 40 2.57 -3.91 -6.40
C VAL A 40 1.15 -4.17 -6.85
N ARG A 41 0.58 -5.31 -6.45
CA ARG A 41 -0.81 -5.65 -6.75
C ARG A 41 -1.65 -5.61 -5.50
N VAL A 42 -2.80 -4.96 -5.59
CA VAL A 42 -3.77 -4.94 -4.49
C VAL A 42 -5.16 -5.07 -5.08
N LYS A 43 -6.14 -5.31 -4.24
CA LYS A 43 -7.53 -5.41 -4.68
C LYS A 43 -8.25 -4.10 -4.48
N LYS A 44 -9.15 -3.79 -5.40
CA LYS A 44 -9.98 -2.61 -5.25
C LYS A 44 -10.74 -2.68 -3.93
N GLY A 45 -10.72 -1.59 -3.22
CA GLY A 45 -11.35 -1.49 -1.91
C GLY A 45 -10.41 -1.76 -0.74
N ASP A 46 -9.24 -2.31 -1.01
CA ASP A 46 -8.30 -2.59 0.07
C ASP A 46 -7.78 -1.30 0.69
N ARG A 47 -7.55 -1.35 2.00
CA ARG A 47 -6.73 -0.34 2.66
C ARG A 47 -5.29 -0.79 2.50
N VAL A 48 -4.52 0.01 1.82
CA VAL A 48 -3.14 -0.34 1.47
C VAL A 48 -2.19 0.36 2.44
N LYS A 49 -1.23 -0.39 2.94
CA LYS A 49 -0.15 0.12 3.76
C LYS A 49 1.15 -0.23 3.09
N LEU A 50 1.85 0.76 2.58
CA LEU A 50 3.18 0.56 2.05
C LEU A 50 4.18 0.95 3.13
N VAL A 51 4.97 0.00 3.59
CA VAL A 51 5.98 0.26 4.59
C VAL A 51 7.31 0.29 3.87
N ILE A 52 7.88 1.48 3.71
CA ILE A 52 9.00 1.69 2.79
C ILE A 52 10.21 2.18 3.57
N THR A 53 11.35 1.53 3.35
CA THR A 53 12.61 1.94 3.98
C THR A 53 13.61 2.32 2.90
N ALA A 54 14.12 3.53 2.99
CA ALA A 54 15.21 3.97 2.12
C ALA A 54 16.53 3.44 2.68
N LEU A 55 17.30 2.74 1.86
CA LEU A 55 18.47 2.00 2.34
C LEU A 55 19.78 2.79 2.24
N ASP A 56 19.92 3.62 1.24
CA ASP A 56 21.22 4.23 0.92
C ASP A 56 21.26 5.75 1.14
N ARG A 57 20.14 6.39 1.00
CA ARG A 57 20.03 7.85 1.21
C ARG A 57 18.56 8.21 1.27
N ASP A 58 18.24 9.47 1.47
CA ASP A 58 16.87 9.92 1.44
C ASP A 58 16.31 9.76 0.03
N HIS A 59 15.10 9.27 -0.03
CA HIS A 59 14.30 9.16 -1.26
C HIS A 59 12.93 9.74 -0.97
N GLY A 60 11.99 9.54 -1.86
CA GLY A 60 10.60 9.88 -1.64
C GLY A 60 9.76 8.98 -2.52
N ILE A 61 8.47 8.95 -2.28
CA ILE A 61 7.55 8.24 -3.16
C ILE A 61 6.37 9.14 -3.46
N LYS A 62 6.04 9.22 -4.73
CA LYS A 62 4.89 9.96 -5.20
C LYS A 62 3.98 9.02 -5.96
N ILE A 63 2.72 8.95 -5.52
CA ILE A 63 1.68 8.23 -6.25
C ILE A 63 0.63 9.27 -6.56
N GLU A 64 0.76 9.91 -7.69
CA GLU A 64 -0.03 11.09 -7.99
C GLU A 64 -1.52 10.82 -8.01
N ASP A 65 -1.92 9.67 -8.53
CA ASP A 65 -3.32 9.32 -8.65
C ASP A 65 -4.02 9.17 -7.29
N PHE A 66 -3.27 9.01 -6.22
CA PHE A 66 -3.81 8.90 -4.86
C PHE A 66 -3.37 10.05 -3.98
N HIS A 67 -2.84 11.12 -4.58
CA HIS A 67 -2.42 12.34 -3.87
C HIS A 67 -1.39 12.06 -2.78
N ILE A 68 -0.46 11.16 -3.06
CA ILE A 68 0.59 10.78 -2.14
C ILE A 68 1.90 11.36 -2.61
N ASP A 69 2.61 12.01 -1.69
CA ASP A 69 3.97 12.50 -1.92
C ASP A 69 4.64 12.49 -0.56
N GLN A 70 5.46 11.47 -0.32
CA GLN A 70 6.00 11.21 1.00
C GLN A 70 7.50 11.09 0.96
N LYS A 71 8.17 11.82 1.86
CA LYS A 71 9.62 11.71 2.01
C LYS A 71 9.96 10.41 2.72
N LEU A 72 11.06 9.78 2.28
CA LEU A 72 11.56 8.53 2.85
C LEU A 72 12.97 8.79 3.39
N PRO A 73 13.09 9.19 4.66
CA PRO A 73 14.41 9.42 5.23
C PRO A 73 15.20 8.13 5.32
N LYS A 74 16.50 8.21 5.07
CA LYS A 74 17.35 7.04 5.09
C LYS A 74 17.21 6.27 6.40
N GLY A 75 16.99 4.98 6.29
CA GLY A 75 16.98 4.06 7.42
C GLY A 75 15.71 4.01 8.24
N GLU A 76 14.73 4.86 7.94
CA GLU A 76 13.49 4.90 8.72
C GLU A 76 12.34 4.29 7.94
N PRO A 77 11.66 3.28 8.49
CA PRO A 77 10.45 2.78 7.83
C PRO A 77 9.38 3.86 7.86
N VAL A 78 8.79 4.12 6.71
CA VAL A 78 7.70 5.09 6.59
C VAL A 78 6.48 4.36 6.08
N THR A 79 5.35 4.53 6.75
CA THR A 79 4.11 3.90 6.34
C THR A 79 3.27 4.90 5.54
N VAL A 80 2.93 4.50 4.32
CA VAL A 80 2.04 5.27 3.46
C VAL A 80 0.74 4.51 3.36
N GLU A 81 -0.35 5.14 3.75
CA GLU A 81 -1.64 4.47 3.86
C GLU A 81 -2.67 5.14 2.98
N PHE A 82 -3.43 4.35 2.23
CA PHE A 82 -4.51 4.87 1.39
C PHE A 82 -5.50 3.76 1.06
N VAL A 83 -6.65 4.14 0.53
CA VAL A 83 -7.63 3.17 0.06
C VAL A 83 -7.53 3.06 -1.45
N ALA A 84 -7.40 1.83 -1.94
CA ALA A 84 -7.32 1.58 -3.38
C ALA A 84 -8.74 1.60 -3.95
N ASP A 85 -9.29 2.80 -4.12
CA ASP A 85 -10.70 2.98 -4.38
C ASP A 85 -11.09 2.85 -5.84
N ARG A 86 -10.16 2.61 -6.73
CA ARG A 86 -10.49 2.40 -8.15
C ARG A 86 -9.49 1.48 -8.82
N ALA A 87 -9.97 0.69 -9.73
CA ALA A 87 -9.16 -0.26 -10.48
C ALA A 87 -8.30 0.46 -11.52
N GLY A 88 -7.16 -0.09 -11.82
CA GLY A 88 -6.27 0.46 -12.85
C GLY A 88 -4.82 0.23 -12.48
N THR A 89 -3.93 0.73 -13.31
CA THR A 89 -2.49 0.69 -13.08
C THR A 89 -2.01 2.11 -12.90
N PHE A 90 -1.41 2.38 -11.76
CA PHE A 90 -1.04 3.73 -11.36
C PHE A 90 0.47 3.80 -11.12
N PRO A 91 1.16 4.71 -11.79
CA PRO A 91 2.62 4.81 -11.60
C PRO A 91 2.97 5.43 -10.26
N PHE A 92 4.12 5.04 -9.74
CA PHE A 92 4.74 5.78 -8.64
C PHE A 92 6.19 6.05 -9.00
N GLN A 93 6.77 7.04 -8.36
CA GLN A 93 8.13 7.45 -8.67
C GLN A 93 8.78 8.10 -7.46
N CYS A 94 10.10 8.20 -7.51
CA CYS A 94 10.83 8.91 -6.48
C CYS A 94 10.56 10.39 -6.58
N SER A 95 10.19 11.02 -5.48
CA SER A 95 9.81 12.42 -5.46
C SER A 95 10.92 13.33 -4.93
N GLN A 96 12.01 12.76 -4.39
CA GLN A 96 13.15 13.53 -3.88
C GLN A 96 14.32 13.28 -4.80
N PHE A 97 14.99 14.33 -5.28
CA PHE A 97 16.15 14.12 -6.11
C PHE A 97 17.16 13.26 -5.35
N CYS A 98 17.51 12.14 -5.91
CA CYS A 98 18.35 11.14 -5.23
C CYS A 98 19.58 10.76 -6.05
N GLY A 99 19.90 11.49 -7.08
CA GLY A 99 21.08 11.26 -7.89
C GLY A 99 20.76 11.27 -9.38
N LEU A 100 21.72 10.92 -10.20
CA LEU A 100 21.57 11.05 -11.66
C LEU A 100 20.51 10.12 -12.24
N GLY A 101 20.24 8.99 -11.58
CA GLY A 101 19.21 8.07 -12.04
C GLY A 101 17.84 8.32 -11.47
N HIS A 102 17.64 9.46 -10.83
CA HIS A 102 16.38 9.80 -10.16
C HIS A 102 15.14 9.59 -11.04
N LYS A 103 15.22 9.99 -12.29
CA LYS A 103 14.06 9.89 -13.18
C LYS A 103 13.72 8.46 -13.58
N ARG A 104 14.65 7.52 -13.41
CA ARG A 104 14.39 6.12 -13.72
C ARG A 104 13.77 5.38 -12.54
N MET A 105 13.79 5.99 -11.36
CA MET A 105 13.36 5.33 -10.13
C MET A 105 11.86 5.39 -10.00
N LYS A 106 11.19 4.35 -10.48
CA LYS A 106 9.74 4.31 -10.54
C LYS A 106 9.22 2.89 -10.57
N GLY A 107 7.92 2.75 -10.36
CA GLY A 107 7.24 1.48 -10.41
C GLY A 107 5.76 1.69 -10.66
N ALA A 108 4.97 0.69 -10.41
CA ALA A 108 3.53 0.76 -10.66
C ALA A 108 2.73 0.01 -9.61
N LEU A 109 1.59 0.57 -9.28
CA LEU A 109 0.59 -0.04 -8.41
C LEU A 109 -0.56 -0.51 -9.29
N MET A 110 -0.89 -1.80 -9.24
CA MET A 110 -2.03 -2.34 -9.96
C MET A 110 -3.15 -2.63 -8.97
N VAL A 111 -4.30 -2.04 -9.21
CA VAL A 111 -5.51 -2.26 -8.42
C VAL A 111 -6.48 -3.06 -9.30
N GLU A 112 -6.82 -4.25 -8.87
CA GLU A 112 -7.68 -5.13 -9.68
C GLU A 112 -8.94 -5.61 -8.95
#